data_838b8f8bf2bf61528a37ff8af74a3fb4
#
_entry.id   838b8f8bf2bf61528a37ff8af74a3fb4
#
_cell.length_a   1.000
_cell.length_b   1.000
_cell.length_c   1.000
_cell.angle_alpha   90.00
_cell.angle_beta   90.00
_cell.angle_gamma   90.00
#
_symmetry.space_group_name_H-M   'P 1'
#
loop_
_entity.id
_entity.type
_entity.pdbx_description
1 polymer ?
#
loop_
_entity_poly.entity_id
_entity_poly.type
_entity_poly.pdbx_seq_one_letter_code
_entity_poly.pdbx_strand_id
1 'polypeptide(L)'
;KPVEFEYIDKLEQDLTRRDFLMNTLCMDSSGKIIDHLNAMNDIKTKTIHTVGPSNEKFQQDALRMLRAIRFATVLHFKLSQEVKEAILSNRFLLKKLSYERKRKELDKIFTSKNIRYGISLLLELGLEEYLDLPNLPKLRYYGDLCGIWAILDTKYPFTKNESQIIHLVQQASKENLKDPRVLYRYD
;
A
#
# COMPACT_ATOMS: atom_id res chain seq x y z
N LYS A 1 9.48 9.76 -16.64
CA LYS A 1 10.25 8.66 -17.25
C LYS A 1 11.70 8.91 -16.89
N PRO A 2 12.48 7.91 -16.41
CA PRO A 2 13.91 8.08 -16.24
C PRO A 2 14.51 8.38 -17.63
N VAL A 3 15.35 9.41 -17.70
CA VAL A 3 15.94 9.90 -18.96
C VAL A 3 17.22 9.14 -19.30
N GLU A 4 17.81 8.47 -18.31
CA GLU A 4 19.04 7.69 -18.46
C GLU A 4 18.95 6.38 -17.69
N PHE A 5 19.41 5.28 -18.30
CA PHE A 5 19.58 3.98 -17.67
C PHE A 5 21.06 3.76 -17.43
N GLU A 6 21.49 3.80 -16.16
CA GLU A 6 22.81 3.32 -15.78
C GLU A 6 22.73 1.81 -15.50
N TYR A 7 23.54 1.03 -16.24
CA TYR A 7 23.78 -0.36 -15.89
C TYR A 7 24.75 -0.41 -14.72
N ILE A 8 24.32 -1.04 -13.63
CA ILE A 8 25.14 -1.17 -12.43
C ILE A 8 25.78 -2.56 -12.44
N ASP A 9 27.10 -2.59 -12.61
CA ASP A 9 27.85 -3.83 -12.63
C ASP A 9 28.12 -4.45 -11.25
N LYS A 10 27.86 -3.69 -10.17
CA LYS A 10 28.10 -4.15 -8.80
C LYS A 10 26.78 -4.42 -8.07
N LEU A 11 26.59 -5.66 -7.65
CA LEU A 11 25.43 -6.10 -6.85
C LEU A 11 25.16 -5.16 -5.66
N GLU A 12 26.18 -4.76 -4.93
CA GLU A 12 26.06 -3.89 -3.75
C GLU A 12 25.39 -2.55 -4.07
N GLN A 13 25.69 -1.96 -5.22
CA GLN A 13 25.06 -0.71 -5.66
C GLN A 13 23.58 -0.91 -6.00
N ASP A 14 23.19 -2.04 -6.58
CA ASP A 14 21.79 -2.38 -6.81
C ASP A 14 21.05 -2.55 -5.50
N LEU A 15 21.65 -3.22 -4.51
CA LEU A 15 21.02 -3.46 -3.22
C LEU A 15 20.77 -2.16 -2.46
N THR A 16 21.71 -1.22 -2.48
CA THR A 16 21.59 0.06 -1.75
C THR A 16 20.47 0.98 -2.27
N ARG A 17 20.10 0.86 -3.55
CA ARG A 17 18.97 1.65 -4.11
C ARG A 17 17.59 1.04 -3.83
N ARG A 18 17.51 -0.21 -3.36
CA ARG A 18 16.24 -0.85 -2.99
C ARG A 18 15.56 -0.14 -1.83
N ASP A 19 14.27 -0.39 -1.66
CA ASP A 19 13.46 0.26 -0.63
C ASP A 19 13.66 -0.33 0.77
N PHE A 20 13.55 -1.66 0.91
CA PHE A 20 13.56 -2.35 2.21
C PHE A 20 14.60 -3.46 2.27
N LEU A 21 15.18 -3.68 3.48
CA LEU A 21 16.21 -4.70 3.70
C LEU A 21 15.74 -6.10 3.28
N MET A 22 14.51 -6.48 3.63
CA MET A 22 13.96 -7.80 3.25
C MET A 22 13.95 -8.04 1.72
N ASN A 23 13.98 -6.99 0.91
CA ASN A 23 14.01 -7.07 -0.56
C ASN A 23 15.42 -7.14 -1.12
N THR A 24 16.45 -7.20 -0.28
CA THR A 24 17.87 -7.23 -0.71
C THR A 24 18.47 -8.62 -0.75
N LEU A 25 17.72 -9.66 -0.36
CA LEU A 25 18.17 -11.04 -0.54
C LEU A 25 18.31 -11.36 -2.02
N CYS A 26 19.40 -12.01 -2.35
CA CYS A 26 19.67 -12.52 -3.68
C CYS A 26 19.95 -14.02 -3.60
N MET A 27 19.90 -14.71 -4.72
CA MET A 27 20.24 -16.11 -4.85
C MET A 27 21.15 -16.28 -6.07
N ASP A 28 22.23 -17.00 -5.92
CA ASP A 28 23.11 -17.33 -7.03
C ASP A 28 22.58 -18.50 -7.88
N SER A 29 23.28 -18.83 -8.96
CA SER A 29 22.88 -19.91 -9.87
C SER A 29 22.93 -21.31 -9.25
N SER A 30 23.59 -21.47 -8.11
CA SER A 30 23.65 -22.73 -7.35
C SER A 30 22.50 -22.86 -6.34
N GLY A 31 21.66 -21.82 -6.18
CA GLY A 31 20.60 -21.74 -5.19
C GLY A 31 21.06 -21.25 -3.81
N LYS A 32 22.31 -20.82 -3.67
CA LYS A 32 22.83 -20.26 -2.42
C LYS A 32 22.32 -18.85 -2.20
N ILE A 33 21.78 -18.58 -1.01
CA ILE A 33 21.31 -17.26 -0.60
C ILE A 33 22.51 -16.35 -0.31
N ILE A 34 22.47 -15.15 -0.89
CA ILE A 34 23.43 -14.07 -0.67
C ILE A 34 22.73 -12.97 0.10
N ASP A 35 23.22 -12.63 1.28
CA ASP A 35 22.65 -11.62 2.18
C ASP A 35 23.75 -10.64 2.62
N HIS A 36 23.96 -9.58 1.83
CA HIS A 36 24.97 -8.55 2.12
C HIS A 36 24.52 -7.54 3.19
N LEU A 37 23.21 -7.34 3.36
CA LEU A 37 22.66 -6.28 4.20
C LEU A 37 21.89 -6.82 5.43
N ASN A 38 22.09 -8.10 5.77
CA ASN A 38 21.42 -8.75 6.89
C ASN A 38 19.88 -8.74 6.79
N ALA A 39 19.37 -8.85 5.56
CA ALA A 39 17.94 -8.89 5.25
C ALA A 39 17.21 -10.08 5.89
N MET A 40 17.92 -11.20 6.11
CA MET A 40 17.37 -12.38 6.77
C MET A 40 16.91 -12.09 8.21
N ASN A 41 17.54 -11.12 8.88
CA ASN A 41 17.11 -10.68 10.21
C ASN A 41 15.72 -10.08 10.19
N ASP A 42 15.40 -9.21 9.21
CA ASP A 42 14.09 -8.61 9.02
C ASP A 42 12.99 -9.67 8.83
N ILE A 43 13.32 -10.72 8.05
CA ILE A 43 12.39 -11.82 7.80
C ILE A 43 12.15 -12.63 9.08
N LYS A 44 13.22 -12.94 9.83
CA LYS A 44 13.12 -13.70 11.09
C LYS A 44 12.36 -12.94 12.17
N THR A 45 12.63 -11.64 12.32
CA THR A 45 11.97 -10.77 13.30
C THR A 45 10.61 -10.26 12.85
N LYS A 46 10.25 -10.52 11.57
CA LYS A 46 9.04 -10.00 10.92
C LYS A 46 8.91 -8.48 11.07
N THR A 47 10.01 -7.77 10.82
CA THR A 47 10.09 -6.32 10.97
C THR A 47 10.62 -5.70 9.68
N ILE A 48 10.03 -4.59 9.26
CA ILE A 48 10.41 -3.88 8.03
C ILE A 48 11.33 -2.71 8.39
N HIS A 49 12.54 -2.73 7.83
CA HIS A 49 13.49 -1.62 7.82
C HIS A 49 13.78 -1.20 6.39
N THR A 50 14.10 0.08 6.22
CA THR A 50 14.58 0.60 4.93
C THR A 50 16.06 0.27 4.71
N VAL A 51 16.48 0.27 3.46
CA VAL A 51 17.91 0.23 3.12
C VAL A 51 18.48 1.63 3.30
N GLY A 52 19.16 1.87 4.42
CA GLY A 52 19.64 3.18 4.83
C GLY A 52 18.56 4.04 5.51
N PRO A 53 18.83 5.33 5.77
CA PRO A 53 17.95 6.20 6.56
C PRO A 53 16.55 6.33 5.98
N SER A 54 15.52 6.03 6.77
CA SER A 54 14.12 6.00 6.32
C SER A 54 13.64 7.36 5.82
N ASN A 55 14.05 8.45 6.46
CA ASN A 55 13.70 9.81 6.04
C ASN A 55 14.16 10.10 4.61
N GLU A 56 15.41 9.80 4.29
CA GLU A 56 15.97 10.03 2.96
C GLU A 56 15.25 9.19 1.91
N LYS A 57 14.98 7.92 2.22
CA LYS A 57 14.26 7.01 1.33
C LYS A 57 12.86 7.51 0.99
N PHE A 58 12.14 8.06 1.96
CA PHE A 58 10.78 8.57 1.74
C PHE A 58 10.77 9.93 1.05
N GLN A 59 11.78 10.76 1.24
CA GLN A 59 11.97 12.01 0.49
C GLN A 59 12.33 11.77 -0.97
N GLN A 60 13.11 10.72 -1.28
CA GLN A 60 13.43 10.31 -2.65
C GLN A 60 12.19 9.83 -3.42
N ASP A 61 11.35 9.00 -2.80
CA ASP A 61 10.06 8.56 -3.35
C ASP A 61 9.05 8.31 -2.23
N ALA A 62 8.09 9.21 -2.12
CA ALA A 62 7.03 9.14 -1.11
C ALA A 62 6.17 7.86 -1.22
N LEU A 63 6.10 7.22 -2.40
CA LEU A 63 5.36 5.97 -2.57
C LEU A 63 5.92 4.85 -1.69
N ARG A 64 7.20 4.90 -1.32
CA ARG A 64 7.82 3.92 -0.43
C ARG A 64 7.11 3.84 0.93
N MET A 65 6.48 4.92 1.41
CA MET A 65 5.67 4.89 2.63
C MET A 65 4.46 3.95 2.48
N LEU A 66 3.73 4.04 1.37
CA LEU A 66 2.62 3.11 1.09
C LEU A 66 3.10 1.68 0.84
N ARG A 67 4.26 1.52 0.18
CA ARG A 67 4.89 0.23 -0.01
C ARG A 67 5.26 -0.44 1.32
N ALA A 68 5.76 0.34 2.31
CA ALA A 68 6.04 -0.16 3.66
C ALA A 68 4.77 -0.73 4.30
N ILE A 69 3.67 0.03 4.28
CA ILE A 69 2.38 -0.42 4.82
C ILE A 69 1.85 -1.63 4.07
N ARG A 70 1.94 -1.63 2.74
CA ARG A 70 1.54 -2.80 1.93
C ARG A 70 2.32 -4.05 2.32
N PHE A 71 3.65 -3.98 2.41
CA PHE A 71 4.46 -5.12 2.80
C PHE A 71 4.16 -5.57 4.24
N ALA A 72 4.01 -4.62 5.18
CA ALA A 72 3.58 -4.92 6.54
C ALA A 72 2.25 -5.67 6.54
N THR A 73 1.28 -5.23 5.72
CA THR A 73 -0.04 -5.86 5.61
C THR A 73 0.04 -7.26 5.00
N VAL A 74 0.66 -7.38 3.82
CA VAL A 74 0.68 -8.63 3.04
C VAL A 74 1.44 -9.73 3.78
N LEU A 75 2.60 -9.39 4.36
CA LEU A 75 3.46 -10.33 5.09
C LEU A 75 3.09 -10.48 6.57
N HIS A 76 2.21 -9.63 7.07
CA HIS A 76 1.90 -9.51 8.49
C HIS A 76 3.15 -9.22 9.34
N PHE A 77 3.97 -8.27 8.86
CA PHE A 77 5.19 -7.81 9.52
C PHE A 77 4.93 -6.48 10.24
N LYS A 78 5.74 -6.17 11.25
CA LYS A 78 5.73 -4.87 11.92
C LYS A 78 6.58 -3.87 11.14
N LEU A 79 6.22 -2.60 11.23
CA LEU A 79 7.12 -1.52 10.83
C LEU A 79 8.09 -1.25 11.99
N SER A 80 9.38 -1.03 11.71
CA SER A 80 10.33 -0.56 12.72
C SER A 80 9.93 0.82 13.24
N GLN A 81 10.39 1.17 14.42
CA GLN A 81 10.10 2.48 15.02
C GLN A 81 10.61 3.62 14.12
N GLU A 82 11.83 3.48 13.59
CA GLU A 82 12.41 4.45 12.65
C GLU A 82 11.51 4.66 11.40
N VAL A 83 11.01 3.56 10.81
CA VAL A 83 10.11 3.63 9.65
C VAL A 83 8.81 4.35 10.00
N LYS A 84 8.21 4.09 11.16
CA LYS A 84 7.00 4.78 11.62
C LYS A 84 7.22 6.27 11.80
N GLU A 85 8.28 6.67 12.49
CA GLU A 85 8.64 8.06 12.72
C GLU A 85 8.93 8.81 11.42
N ALA A 86 9.64 8.15 10.49
CA ALA A 86 9.92 8.71 9.18
C ALA A 86 8.64 8.87 8.34
N ILE A 87 7.67 7.94 8.43
CA ILE A 87 6.36 8.10 7.77
C ILE A 87 5.63 9.31 8.35
N LEU A 88 5.53 9.42 9.68
CA LEU A 88 4.87 10.54 10.34
C LEU A 88 5.46 11.90 9.93
N SER A 89 6.79 11.97 9.81
CA SER A 89 7.49 13.19 9.42
C SER A 89 7.31 13.55 7.94
N ASN A 90 7.10 12.56 7.05
CA ASN A 90 7.09 12.76 5.61
C ASN A 90 5.71 12.52 4.93
N ARG A 91 4.68 12.15 5.69
CA ARG A 91 3.36 11.79 5.15
C ARG A 91 2.73 12.86 4.25
N PHE A 92 3.03 14.14 4.47
CA PHE A 92 2.56 15.24 3.63
C PHE A 92 3.00 15.11 2.16
N LEU A 93 4.12 14.42 1.88
CA LEU A 93 4.61 14.16 0.53
C LEU A 93 3.67 13.26 -0.28
N LEU A 94 2.81 12.46 0.38
CA LEU A 94 1.82 11.62 -0.30
C LEU A 94 0.84 12.44 -1.13
N LYS A 95 0.56 13.71 -0.76
CA LYS A 95 -0.32 14.59 -1.54
C LYS A 95 0.23 14.88 -2.94
N LYS A 96 1.55 14.77 -3.15
CA LYS A 96 2.21 15.00 -4.45
C LYS A 96 2.15 13.80 -5.40
N LEU A 97 1.76 12.62 -4.91
CA LEU A 97 1.67 11.42 -5.73
C LEU A 97 0.38 11.40 -6.55
N SER A 98 0.46 10.87 -7.77
CA SER A 98 -0.75 10.64 -8.57
C SER A 98 -1.67 9.59 -7.91
N TYR A 99 -2.97 9.72 -8.13
CA TYR A 99 -3.95 8.79 -7.60
C TYR A 99 -3.74 7.36 -8.11
N GLU A 100 -3.29 7.19 -9.36
CA GLU A 100 -3.01 5.87 -9.94
C GLU A 100 -1.88 5.16 -9.18
N ARG A 101 -0.81 5.88 -8.81
CA ARG A 101 0.29 5.30 -8.03
C ARG A 101 -0.17 4.91 -6.63
N LYS A 102 -0.91 5.78 -5.96
CA LYS A 102 -1.50 5.50 -4.64
C LYS A 102 -2.42 4.29 -4.69
N ARG A 103 -3.34 4.26 -5.68
CA ARG A 103 -4.33 3.20 -5.86
C ARG A 103 -3.68 1.83 -6.00
N LYS A 104 -2.65 1.69 -6.83
CA LYS A 104 -1.94 0.41 -7.03
C LYS A 104 -1.40 -0.20 -5.73
N GLU A 105 -0.98 0.60 -4.77
CA GLU A 105 -0.53 0.11 -3.47
C GLU A 105 -1.71 -0.15 -2.53
N LEU A 106 -2.71 0.75 -2.51
CA LEU A 106 -3.93 0.60 -1.70
C LEU A 106 -4.74 -0.63 -2.10
N ASP A 107 -4.90 -0.91 -3.40
CA ASP A 107 -5.59 -2.11 -3.88
C ASP A 107 -4.97 -3.38 -3.31
N LYS A 108 -3.63 -3.45 -3.23
CA LYS A 108 -2.92 -4.59 -2.65
C LYS A 108 -3.09 -4.69 -1.12
N ILE A 109 -3.27 -3.57 -0.45
CA ILE A 109 -3.61 -3.54 0.99
C ILE A 109 -5.04 -4.03 1.19
N PHE A 110 -5.98 -3.53 0.41
CA PHE A 110 -7.41 -3.83 0.53
C PHE A 110 -7.78 -5.25 0.10
N THR A 111 -7.01 -5.87 -0.80
CA THR A 111 -7.20 -7.27 -1.21
C THR A 111 -6.42 -8.27 -0.35
N SER A 112 -5.64 -7.79 0.63
CA SER A 112 -4.89 -8.67 1.52
C SER A 112 -5.79 -9.38 2.52
N LYS A 113 -5.46 -10.64 2.86
CA LYS A 113 -6.09 -11.35 3.97
C LYS A 113 -5.95 -10.63 5.32
N ASN A 114 -4.95 -9.77 5.46
CA ASN A 114 -4.67 -8.99 6.66
C ASN A 114 -5.14 -7.53 6.52
N ILE A 115 -6.16 -7.26 5.71
CA ILE A 115 -6.67 -5.90 5.41
C ILE A 115 -6.92 -5.07 6.67
N ARG A 116 -7.46 -5.66 7.74
CA ARG A 116 -7.73 -4.95 9.01
C ARG A 116 -6.45 -4.38 9.61
N TYR A 117 -5.35 -5.14 9.56
CA TYR A 117 -4.05 -4.67 10.00
C TYR A 117 -3.52 -3.54 9.12
N GLY A 118 -3.66 -3.65 7.80
CA GLY A 118 -3.28 -2.57 6.89
C GLY A 118 -4.04 -1.27 7.15
N ILE A 119 -5.36 -1.36 7.36
CA ILE A 119 -6.20 -0.20 7.71
C ILE A 119 -5.79 0.39 9.06
N SER A 120 -5.52 -0.45 10.07
CA SER A 120 -5.07 0.06 11.38
C SER A 120 -3.75 0.84 11.27
N LEU A 121 -2.80 0.38 10.43
CA LEU A 121 -1.55 1.12 10.18
C LEU A 121 -1.79 2.45 9.45
N LEU A 122 -2.67 2.48 8.46
CA LEU A 122 -3.02 3.72 7.76
C LEU A 122 -3.60 4.76 8.72
N LEU A 123 -4.49 4.33 9.63
CA LEU A 123 -5.11 5.20 10.62
C LEU A 123 -4.16 5.59 11.75
N GLU A 124 -3.36 4.64 12.29
CA GLU A 124 -2.35 4.90 13.32
C GLU A 124 -1.35 5.99 12.87
N LEU A 125 -0.97 5.96 11.60
CA LEU A 125 -0.02 6.91 11.02
C LEU A 125 -0.69 8.18 10.46
N GLY A 126 -2.02 8.29 10.55
CA GLY A 126 -2.80 9.44 10.11
C GLY A 126 -2.64 9.72 8.61
N LEU A 127 -2.70 8.67 7.78
CA LEU A 127 -2.49 8.79 6.34
C LEU A 127 -3.77 9.04 5.55
N GLU A 128 -4.94 8.83 6.15
CA GLU A 128 -6.25 8.98 5.50
C GLU A 128 -6.45 10.38 4.91
N GLU A 129 -5.98 11.42 5.60
CA GLU A 129 -6.05 12.80 5.12
C GLU A 129 -5.16 13.04 3.88
N TYR A 130 -3.93 12.47 3.89
CA TYR A 130 -2.96 12.67 2.81
C TYR A 130 -3.23 11.77 1.61
N LEU A 131 -4.09 10.78 1.79
CA LEU A 131 -4.53 9.86 0.74
C LEU A 131 -5.91 10.21 0.18
N ASP A 132 -6.56 11.28 0.69
CA ASP A 132 -7.93 11.65 0.34
C ASP A 132 -8.94 10.50 0.58
N LEU A 133 -8.84 9.86 1.76
CA LEU A 133 -9.68 8.74 2.20
C LEU A 133 -10.47 9.07 3.48
N PRO A 134 -11.31 10.11 3.51
CA PRO A 134 -11.96 10.58 4.73
C PRO A 134 -12.92 9.56 5.36
N ASN A 135 -13.43 8.62 4.57
CA ASN A 135 -14.31 7.55 5.04
C ASN A 135 -13.56 6.29 5.52
N LEU A 136 -12.23 6.24 5.43
CA LEU A 136 -11.43 5.10 5.89
C LEU A 136 -11.71 4.73 7.36
N PRO A 137 -11.85 5.67 8.32
CA PRO A 137 -12.18 5.34 9.71
C PRO A 137 -13.55 4.67 9.88
N LYS A 138 -14.46 4.85 8.92
CA LYS A 138 -15.81 4.29 8.92
C LYS A 138 -15.91 2.94 8.23
N LEU A 139 -14.85 2.50 7.54
CA LEU A 139 -14.86 1.26 6.79
C LEU A 139 -15.06 0.06 7.72
N ARG A 140 -16.12 -0.71 7.47
CA ARG A 140 -16.48 -1.93 8.21
C ARG A 140 -16.64 -3.14 7.29
N TYR A 141 -16.65 -2.90 5.99
CA TYR A 141 -16.74 -3.92 4.95
C TYR A 141 -15.35 -4.29 4.45
N TYR A 142 -15.07 -5.57 4.35
CA TYR A 142 -13.77 -6.14 3.96
C TYR A 142 -13.93 -7.23 2.90
N GLY A 143 -14.94 -7.09 2.04
CA GLY A 143 -15.25 -8.02 0.96
C GLY A 143 -14.49 -7.71 -0.33
N ASP A 144 -15.23 -7.54 -1.43
CA ASP A 144 -14.63 -7.22 -2.71
C ASP A 144 -14.08 -5.79 -2.78
N LEU A 145 -13.15 -5.58 -3.71
CA LEU A 145 -12.44 -4.30 -3.85
C LEU A 145 -13.36 -3.15 -4.30
N CYS A 146 -14.33 -3.42 -5.19
CA CYS A 146 -15.26 -2.39 -5.65
C CYS A 146 -16.18 -1.92 -4.53
N GLY A 147 -16.64 -2.83 -3.67
CA GLY A 147 -17.42 -2.52 -2.48
C GLY A 147 -16.65 -1.65 -1.49
N ILE A 148 -15.35 -1.95 -1.28
CA ILE A 148 -14.47 -1.10 -0.43
C ILE A 148 -14.37 0.31 -1.03
N TRP A 149 -14.06 0.44 -2.32
CA TRP A 149 -13.94 1.74 -2.97
C TRP A 149 -15.27 2.51 -3.00
N ALA A 150 -16.40 1.81 -3.13
CA ALA A 150 -17.73 2.43 -3.06
C ALA A 150 -18.01 3.09 -1.71
N ILE A 151 -17.59 2.45 -0.61
CA ILE A 151 -17.72 2.99 0.76
C ILE A 151 -16.77 4.15 0.99
N LEU A 152 -15.54 4.07 0.46
CA LEU A 152 -14.55 5.12 0.61
C LEU A 152 -14.95 6.42 -0.10
N ASP A 153 -15.77 6.33 -1.16
CA ASP A 153 -16.35 7.48 -1.89
C ASP A 153 -15.31 8.54 -2.24
N THR A 154 -14.41 8.19 -3.11
CA THR A 154 -13.19 8.96 -3.39
C THR A 154 -13.10 9.42 -4.84
N LYS A 155 -12.14 10.31 -5.12
CA LYS A 155 -11.82 10.80 -6.47
C LYS A 155 -10.78 9.95 -7.21
N TYR A 156 -10.52 8.74 -6.72
CA TYR A 156 -9.57 7.85 -7.38
C TYR A 156 -10.05 7.43 -8.78
N PRO A 157 -9.15 7.27 -9.77
CA PRO A 157 -9.52 6.85 -11.10
C PRO A 157 -9.89 5.38 -11.12
N PHE A 158 -10.98 5.04 -11.79
CA PHE A 158 -11.48 3.68 -12.00
C PHE A 158 -11.67 3.41 -13.49
N THR A 159 -11.60 2.17 -13.89
CA THR A 159 -12.03 1.75 -15.22
C THR A 159 -13.54 1.95 -15.37
N LYS A 160 -14.04 1.95 -16.62
CA LYS A 160 -15.48 2.10 -16.88
C LYS A 160 -16.32 1.05 -16.13
N ASN A 161 -15.87 -0.21 -16.15
CA ASN A 161 -16.57 -1.30 -15.48
C ASN A 161 -16.57 -1.15 -13.96
N GLU A 162 -15.40 -0.84 -13.36
CA GLU A 162 -15.31 -0.59 -11.91
C GLU A 162 -16.20 0.59 -11.49
N SER A 163 -16.20 1.68 -12.26
CA SER A 163 -17.05 2.85 -11.98
C SER A 163 -18.52 2.50 -12.00
N GLN A 164 -18.97 1.65 -12.92
CA GLN A 164 -20.35 1.17 -12.96
C GLN A 164 -20.69 0.36 -11.72
N ILE A 165 -19.85 -0.61 -11.32
CA ILE A 165 -20.06 -1.42 -10.13
C ILE A 165 -20.08 -0.57 -8.86
N ILE A 166 -19.10 0.34 -8.71
CA ILE A 166 -19.01 1.26 -7.57
C ILE A 166 -20.29 2.10 -7.47
N HIS A 167 -20.77 2.64 -8.59
CA HIS A 167 -21.99 3.43 -8.62
C HIS A 167 -23.23 2.62 -8.21
N LEU A 168 -23.37 1.40 -8.73
CA LEU A 168 -24.44 0.49 -8.35
C LEU A 168 -24.44 0.18 -6.84
N VAL A 169 -23.26 -0.13 -6.28
CA VAL A 169 -23.12 -0.38 -4.83
C VAL A 169 -23.48 0.86 -4.01
N GLN A 170 -23.08 2.05 -4.45
CA GLN A 170 -23.45 3.30 -3.78
C GLN A 170 -24.93 3.60 -3.86
N GLN A 171 -25.57 3.34 -4.99
CA GLN A 171 -27.03 3.45 -5.11
C GLN A 171 -27.75 2.45 -4.18
N ALA A 172 -27.36 1.18 -4.24
CA ALA A 172 -27.94 0.13 -3.40
C ALA A 172 -27.83 0.44 -1.90
N SER A 173 -26.74 1.05 -1.47
CA SER A 173 -26.54 1.46 -0.07
C SER A 173 -27.43 2.61 0.39
N LYS A 174 -27.91 3.43 -0.54
CA LYS A 174 -28.84 4.55 -0.27
C LYS A 174 -30.30 4.12 -0.32
N GLU A 175 -30.60 3.04 -1.02
CA GLU A 175 -31.94 2.51 -1.18
C GLU A 175 -32.25 1.48 -0.08
N ASN A 176 -33.56 1.33 0.24
CA ASN A 176 -33.99 0.31 1.19
C ASN A 176 -33.98 -1.07 0.51
N LEU A 177 -32.88 -1.83 0.65
CA LEU A 177 -32.70 -3.15 0.06
C LEU A 177 -33.73 -4.21 0.48
N LYS A 178 -34.61 -3.93 1.47
CA LYS A 178 -35.76 -4.78 1.81
C LYS A 178 -36.95 -4.58 0.88
N ASP A 179 -36.96 -3.54 0.06
CA ASP A 179 -37.98 -3.33 -0.95
C ASP A 179 -37.73 -4.26 -2.15
N PRO A 180 -38.66 -5.20 -2.48
CA PRO A 180 -38.49 -6.13 -3.60
C PRO A 180 -38.21 -5.44 -4.94
N ARG A 181 -38.69 -4.22 -5.15
CA ARG A 181 -38.50 -3.41 -6.37
C ARG A 181 -37.03 -2.98 -6.52
N VAL A 182 -36.31 -2.84 -5.41
CA VAL A 182 -34.89 -2.50 -5.41
C VAL A 182 -34.04 -3.74 -5.74
N LEU A 183 -34.37 -4.90 -5.17
CA LEU A 183 -33.67 -6.16 -5.43
C LEU A 183 -33.65 -6.52 -6.91
N TYR A 184 -34.76 -6.33 -7.63
CA TYR A 184 -34.86 -6.60 -9.08
C TYR A 184 -33.96 -5.73 -9.97
N ARG A 185 -33.32 -4.68 -9.45
CA ARG A 185 -32.41 -3.81 -10.23
C ARG A 185 -30.97 -4.30 -10.21
N TYR A 186 -30.63 -5.22 -9.32
CA TYR A 186 -29.25 -5.63 -9.05
C TYR A 186 -29.00 -7.13 -9.34
N ASP A 187 -30.05 -7.85 -9.80
CA ASP A 187 -29.93 -9.17 -10.42
C ASP A 187 -29.61 -9.03 -11.92
#